data_95c59db4ebee518cbee39052fb6863aa
#
_entry.id   95c59db4ebee518cbee39052fb6863aa
#
_cell.length_a   1.000
_cell.length_b   1.000
_cell.length_c   1.000
_cell.angle_alpha   90.00
_cell.angle_beta   90.00
_cell.angle_gamma   90.00
#
_symmetry.space_group_name_H-M   'P 1'
#
loop_
_entity.id
_entity.type
_entity.pdbx_description
1 polymer ?
#
loop_
_entity_poly.entity_id
_entity_poly.type
_entity_poly.pdbx_seq_one_letter_code
_entity_poly.pdbx_strand_id
1 'polypeptide(L)'
;VPVTWRHLIQQRRRWDRSVVTYECRKHFDMGYLFNNRNFQIRNFLTLLDRWFFNVFCVYAFFAYGIWMTITMSNQLDKLFLTCYLFYLSIALMQVFLVLFYSINLRRDLLVCLVTPLMPFYHVFMKVISLIAITEELLWRRSFQDNFVPLHVRKKTWRW
;
A
#
# COMPACT_ATOMS: atom_id res chain seq x y z
N VAL A 1 11.15 -1.99 14.75
CA VAL A 1 11.57 -1.33 13.50
C VAL A 1 12.37 -2.36 12.69
N PRO A 2 12.08 -2.58 11.39
CA PRO A 2 12.86 -3.51 10.57
C PRO A 2 14.28 -3.01 10.41
N VAL A 3 15.26 -3.87 10.75
CA VAL A 3 16.69 -3.52 10.68
C VAL A 3 17.28 -3.82 9.29
N THR A 4 16.64 -4.68 8.50
CA THR A 4 17.09 -5.09 7.17
C THR A 4 16.01 -4.91 6.13
N TRP A 5 16.41 -4.69 4.87
CA TRP A 5 15.50 -4.62 3.72
C TRP A 5 14.60 -5.85 3.60
N ARG A 6 15.13 -7.03 3.87
CA ARG A 6 14.36 -8.28 3.85
C ARG A 6 13.23 -8.27 4.88
N HIS A 7 13.48 -7.81 6.09
CA HIS A 7 12.45 -7.68 7.13
C HIS A 7 11.39 -6.63 6.76
N LEU A 8 11.80 -5.50 6.17
CA LEU A 8 10.89 -4.47 5.70
C LEU A 8 9.94 -5.01 4.61
N ILE A 9 10.49 -5.70 3.61
CA ILE A 9 9.69 -6.31 2.53
C ILE A 9 8.73 -7.35 3.10
N GLN A 10 9.19 -8.22 3.99
CA GLN A 10 8.34 -9.23 4.63
C GLN A 10 7.22 -8.59 5.45
N GLN A 11 7.52 -7.55 6.22
CA GLN A 11 6.54 -6.81 7.00
C GLN A 11 5.49 -6.16 6.08
N ARG A 12 5.91 -5.48 5.03
CA ARG A 12 5.02 -4.85 4.05
C ARG A 12 4.12 -5.88 3.37
N ARG A 13 4.68 -6.99 2.88
CA ARG A 13 3.90 -8.08 2.26
C ARG A 13 2.85 -8.66 3.20
N ARG A 14 3.13 -8.78 4.50
CA ARG A 14 2.13 -9.22 5.48
C ARG A 14 1.00 -8.22 5.64
N TRP A 15 1.32 -6.94 5.74
CA TRP A 15 0.31 -5.90 5.88
C TRP A 15 -0.61 -5.86 4.66
N ASP A 16 -0.05 -5.85 3.46
CA ASP A 16 -0.83 -5.81 2.23
C ASP A 16 -1.70 -7.06 2.04
N ARG A 17 -1.18 -8.25 2.39
CA ARG A 17 -1.98 -9.48 2.41
C ARG A 17 -3.10 -9.44 3.44
N SER A 18 -2.83 -8.89 4.62
CA SER A 18 -3.84 -8.78 5.67
C SER A 18 -5.02 -7.90 5.25
N VAL A 19 -4.77 -6.84 4.49
CA VAL A 19 -5.82 -6.01 3.91
C VAL A 19 -6.76 -6.86 3.04
N VAL A 20 -6.21 -7.65 2.11
CA VAL A 20 -7.03 -8.53 1.26
C VAL A 20 -7.79 -9.57 2.07
N THR A 21 -7.12 -10.23 3.03
CA THR A 21 -7.73 -11.29 3.83
C THR A 21 -8.85 -10.78 4.72
N TYR A 22 -8.62 -9.68 5.43
CA TYR A 22 -9.61 -9.16 6.38
C TYR A 22 -10.68 -8.32 5.68
N GLU A 23 -10.30 -7.45 4.77
CA GLU A 23 -11.24 -6.47 4.18
C GLU A 23 -11.97 -7.03 2.97
N CYS A 24 -11.28 -7.79 2.10
CA CYS A 24 -11.92 -8.34 0.91
C CYS A 24 -12.61 -9.69 1.13
N ARG A 25 -12.30 -10.43 2.20
CA ARG A 25 -12.87 -11.76 2.43
C ARG A 25 -13.67 -11.84 3.72
N LYS A 26 -13.04 -11.54 4.87
CA LYS A 26 -13.67 -11.74 6.19
C LYS A 26 -14.84 -10.80 6.43
N HIS A 27 -14.73 -9.56 5.97
CA HIS A 27 -15.73 -8.52 6.18
C HIS A 27 -16.51 -8.17 4.91
N PHE A 28 -16.40 -9.01 3.88
CA PHE A 28 -17.13 -8.81 2.64
C PHE A 28 -18.64 -8.85 2.83
N ASP A 29 -19.13 -9.65 3.78
CA ASP A 29 -20.52 -9.73 4.20
C ASP A 29 -21.05 -8.41 4.77
N MET A 30 -20.20 -7.57 5.37
CA MET A 30 -20.61 -6.23 5.82
C MET A 30 -20.94 -5.27 4.65
N GLY A 31 -20.53 -5.61 3.44
CA GLY A 31 -20.85 -4.87 2.21
C GLY A 31 -22.23 -5.21 1.62
N TYR A 32 -22.90 -6.26 2.08
CA TYR A 32 -24.24 -6.62 1.58
C TYR A 32 -25.30 -5.66 2.12
N LEU A 33 -25.70 -4.71 1.28
CA LEU A 33 -26.69 -3.67 1.58
C LEU A 33 -28.07 -4.20 1.95
N PHE A 34 -28.46 -5.41 1.45
CA PHE A 34 -29.83 -5.86 1.47
C PHE A 34 -30.16 -7.02 2.43
N ASN A 35 -29.19 -7.62 3.07
CA ASN A 35 -29.44 -8.85 3.85
C ASN A 35 -28.76 -8.90 5.22
N ASN A 36 -28.28 -7.79 5.76
CA ASN A 36 -27.58 -7.84 7.03
C ASN A 36 -28.25 -6.94 8.09
N ARG A 37 -28.75 -7.54 9.16
CA ARG A 37 -29.27 -6.82 10.35
C ARG A 37 -28.24 -5.88 10.98
N ASN A 38 -26.94 -6.11 10.71
CA ASN A 38 -25.83 -5.34 11.25
C ASN A 38 -25.24 -4.36 10.25
N PHE A 39 -25.91 -4.10 9.11
CA PHE A 39 -25.44 -3.15 8.13
C PHE A 39 -25.34 -1.74 8.74
N GLN A 40 -24.17 -1.19 8.78
CA GLN A 40 -23.89 0.20 9.13
C GLN A 40 -23.20 0.87 7.96
N ILE A 41 -23.79 1.94 7.45
CA ILE A 41 -23.24 2.71 6.32
C ILE A 41 -21.78 3.17 6.58
N ARG A 42 -21.46 3.47 7.82
CA ARG A 42 -20.09 3.81 8.23
C ARG A 42 -19.09 2.68 7.97
N ASN A 43 -19.46 1.44 8.29
CA ASN A 43 -18.60 0.27 8.08
C ASN A 43 -18.43 -0.02 6.60
N PHE A 44 -19.52 0.13 5.83
CA PHE A 44 -19.48 -0.02 4.38
C PHE A 44 -18.57 1.03 3.71
N LEU A 45 -18.69 2.30 4.07
CA LEU A 45 -17.84 3.37 3.54
C LEU A 45 -16.37 3.14 3.90
N THR A 46 -16.08 2.70 5.12
CA THR A 46 -14.71 2.36 5.55
C THR A 46 -14.15 1.19 4.75
N LEU A 47 -14.94 0.15 4.50
CA LEU A 47 -14.53 -1.00 3.70
C LEU A 47 -14.25 -0.59 2.24
N LEU A 48 -15.14 0.23 1.67
CA LEU A 48 -15.02 0.72 0.30
C LEU A 48 -13.79 1.61 0.14
N ASP A 49 -13.54 2.52 1.08
CA ASP A 49 -12.35 3.39 1.14
C ASP A 49 -11.07 2.56 1.15
N ARG A 50 -10.98 1.59 2.05
CA ARG A 50 -9.82 0.72 2.17
C ARG A 50 -9.60 -0.16 0.95
N TRP A 51 -10.66 -0.74 0.40
CA TRP A 51 -10.59 -1.55 -0.82
C TRP A 51 -10.14 -0.70 -2.01
N PHE A 52 -10.70 0.51 -2.13
CA PHE A 52 -10.35 1.44 -3.19
C PHE A 52 -8.87 1.86 -3.11
N PHE A 53 -8.41 2.38 -1.97
CA PHE A 53 -7.05 2.89 -1.85
C PHE A 53 -5.98 1.79 -1.77
N ASN A 54 -6.25 0.69 -1.09
CA ASN A 54 -5.22 -0.35 -0.90
C ASN A 54 -5.18 -1.40 -2.01
N VAL A 55 -6.30 -1.64 -2.72
CA VAL A 55 -6.33 -2.65 -3.78
C VAL A 55 -6.45 -1.99 -5.15
N PHE A 56 -7.56 -1.29 -5.40
CA PHE A 56 -7.83 -0.71 -6.72
C PHE A 56 -6.74 0.27 -7.15
N CYS A 57 -6.36 1.23 -6.31
CA CYS A 57 -5.34 2.25 -6.66
C CYS A 57 -3.96 1.65 -6.93
N VAL A 58 -3.63 0.48 -6.36
CA VAL A 58 -2.37 -0.21 -6.67
C VAL A 58 -2.37 -0.70 -8.12
N TYR A 59 -3.43 -1.39 -8.54
CA TYR A 59 -3.55 -1.87 -9.92
C TYR A 59 -3.70 -0.72 -10.91
N ALA A 60 -4.51 0.29 -10.57
CA ALA A 60 -4.70 1.48 -11.40
C ALA A 60 -3.39 2.23 -11.64
N PHE A 61 -2.52 2.33 -10.62
CA PHE A 61 -1.20 2.94 -10.74
C PHE A 61 -0.34 2.25 -11.82
N PHE A 62 -0.27 0.92 -11.79
CA PHE A 62 0.51 0.19 -12.79
C PHE A 62 -0.14 0.19 -14.18
N ALA A 63 -1.47 0.01 -14.23
CA ALA A 63 -2.20 0.06 -15.51
C ALA A 63 -2.04 1.42 -16.18
N TYR A 64 -2.17 2.51 -15.42
CA TYR A 64 -1.94 3.86 -15.90
C TYR A 64 -0.50 4.09 -16.34
N GLY A 65 0.48 3.61 -15.55
CA GLY A 65 1.90 3.69 -15.90
C GLY A 65 2.21 3.00 -17.24
N ILE A 66 1.69 1.78 -17.44
CA ILE A 66 1.84 1.03 -18.70
C ILE A 66 1.18 1.79 -19.85
N TRP A 67 -0.05 2.26 -19.66
CA TRP A 67 -0.78 3.02 -20.68
C TRP A 67 -0.03 4.29 -21.09
N MET A 68 0.46 5.07 -20.12
CA MET A 68 1.25 6.28 -20.36
C MET A 68 2.54 5.98 -21.13
N THR A 69 3.24 4.89 -20.76
CA THR A 69 4.48 4.48 -21.44
C THR A 69 4.23 4.12 -22.90
N ILE A 70 3.11 3.45 -23.21
CA ILE A 70 2.75 3.09 -24.58
C ILE A 70 2.33 4.34 -25.37
N THR A 71 1.49 5.19 -24.78
CA THR A 71 0.90 6.35 -25.48
C THR A 71 1.90 7.47 -25.68
N MET A 72 2.80 7.71 -24.73
CA MET A 72 3.77 8.80 -24.74
C MET A 72 5.22 8.32 -24.92
N SER A 73 5.44 7.25 -25.68
CA SER A 73 6.76 6.64 -25.89
C SER A 73 7.82 7.65 -26.35
N ASN A 74 7.45 8.64 -27.16
CA ASN A 74 8.36 9.67 -27.70
C ASN A 74 8.73 10.77 -26.69
N GLN A 75 8.10 10.82 -25.51
CA GLN A 75 8.30 11.85 -24.48
C GLN A 75 8.48 11.25 -23.08
N LEU A 76 8.93 10.00 -23.00
CA LEU A 76 9.09 9.27 -21.75
C LEU A 76 10.00 9.97 -20.75
N ASP A 77 11.10 10.55 -21.23
CA ASP A 77 12.05 11.32 -20.43
C ASP A 77 11.38 12.51 -19.73
N LYS A 78 10.60 13.29 -20.46
CA LYS A 78 9.85 14.42 -19.93
C LYS A 78 8.77 13.96 -18.95
N LEU A 79 8.07 12.88 -19.28
CA LEU A 79 7.05 12.30 -18.43
C LEU A 79 7.63 11.85 -17.10
N PHE A 80 8.72 11.06 -17.12
CA PHE A 80 9.38 10.60 -15.89
C PHE A 80 9.89 11.77 -15.05
N LEU A 81 10.51 12.77 -15.68
CA LEU A 81 10.97 13.96 -14.99
C LEU A 81 9.81 14.71 -14.32
N THR A 82 8.70 14.90 -15.02
CA THR A 82 7.52 15.60 -14.50
C THR A 82 6.93 14.83 -13.30
N CYS A 83 6.75 13.53 -13.45
CA CYS A 83 6.25 12.68 -12.36
C CYS A 83 7.20 12.70 -11.14
N TYR A 84 8.50 12.61 -11.38
CA TYR A 84 9.50 12.67 -10.33
C TYR A 84 9.44 14.01 -9.58
N LEU A 85 9.44 15.13 -10.30
CA LEU A 85 9.37 16.47 -9.70
C LEU A 85 8.07 16.67 -8.91
N PHE A 86 6.95 16.16 -9.42
CA PHE A 86 5.67 16.21 -8.72
C PHE A 86 5.70 15.42 -7.41
N TYR A 87 6.18 14.18 -7.41
CA TYR A 87 6.32 13.39 -6.19
C TYR A 87 7.34 14.00 -5.23
N LEU A 88 8.44 14.54 -5.73
CA LEU A 88 9.45 15.21 -4.93
C LEU A 88 8.87 16.45 -4.23
N SER A 89 8.05 17.24 -4.92
CA SER A 89 7.41 18.42 -4.32
C SER A 89 6.47 18.05 -3.16
N ILE A 90 5.70 16.97 -3.33
CA ILE A 90 4.85 16.43 -2.25
C ILE A 90 5.70 15.94 -1.07
N ALA A 91 6.78 15.21 -1.34
CA ALA A 91 7.68 14.71 -0.30
C ALA A 91 8.36 15.86 0.47
N LEU A 92 8.80 16.90 -0.24
CA LEU A 92 9.38 18.11 0.39
C LEU A 92 8.35 18.85 1.26
N MET A 93 7.10 18.96 0.78
CA MET A 93 6.02 19.56 1.57
C MET A 93 5.78 18.79 2.87
N GLN A 94 5.76 17.45 2.80
CA GLN A 94 5.62 16.59 3.99
C GLN A 94 6.80 16.77 4.97
N VAL A 95 8.04 16.79 4.46
CA VAL A 95 9.23 17.02 5.28
C VAL A 95 9.18 18.41 5.92
N PHE A 96 8.79 19.44 5.17
CA PHE A 96 8.64 20.78 5.71
C PHE A 96 7.64 20.83 6.88
N LEU A 97 6.48 20.16 6.74
CA LEU A 97 5.51 20.05 7.82
C LEU A 97 6.09 19.34 9.06
N VAL A 98 6.84 18.26 8.84
CA VAL A 98 7.50 17.54 9.93
C VAL A 98 8.53 18.43 10.62
N LEU A 99 9.35 19.18 9.87
CA LEU A 99 10.35 20.08 10.41
C LEU A 99 9.72 21.22 11.22
N PHE A 100 8.56 21.71 10.79
CA PHE A 100 7.84 22.77 11.51
C PHE A 100 7.41 22.37 12.93
N TYR A 101 7.07 21.08 13.11
CA TYR A 101 6.70 20.50 14.41
C TYR A 101 7.84 19.75 15.11
N SER A 102 9.07 19.84 14.59
CA SER A 102 10.20 19.06 15.08
C SER A 102 10.74 19.60 16.40
N ILE A 103 10.94 18.70 17.36
CA ILE A 103 11.63 18.99 18.62
C ILE A 103 13.16 18.97 18.44
N ASN A 104 13.68 18.15 17.49
CA ASN A 104 15.09 17.94 17.22
C ASN A 104 15.47 18.30 15.78
N LEU A 105 15.44 19.58 15.46
CA LEU A 105 15.62 20.12 14.10
C LEU A 105 16.90 19.58 13.40
N ARG A 106 18.04 19.50 14.11
CA ARG A 106 19.30 19.02 13.51
C ARG A 106 19.22 17.58 13.02
N ARG A 107 18.58 16.70 13.78
CA ARG A 107 18.39 15.29 13.40
C ARG A 107 17.45 15.16 12.23
N ASP A 108 16.37 15.92 12.25
CA ASP A 108 15.31 15.81 11.27
C ASP A 108 15.68 16.49 9.95
N LEU A 109 16.59 17.47 9.96
CA LEU A 109 17.21 18.01 8.75
C LEU A 109 17.96 16.95 7.92
N LEU A 110 18.54 15.92 8.56
CA LEU A 110 19.16 14.82 7.83
C LEU A 110 18.18 14.04 6.96
N VAL A 111 16.89 14.04 7.31
CA VAL A 111 15.84 13.43 6.50
C VAL A 111 15.68 14.15 5.15
N CYS A 112 15.95 15.45 5.10
CA CYS A 112 15.92 16.22 3.85
C CYS A 112 16.90 15.68 2.80
N LEU A 113 18.04 15.14 3.22
CA LEU A 113 19.04 14.55 2.31
C LEU A 113 18.53 13.27 1.64
N VAL A 114 17.62 12.55 2.30
CA VAL A 114 17.04 11.31 1.78
C VAL A 114 15.79 11.56 0.96
N THR A 115 15.17 12.75 1.09
CA THR A 115 13.92 13.11 0.42
C THR A 115 13.96 12.90 -1.11
N PRO A 116 15.04 13.18 -1.86
CA PRO A 116 15.11 12.93 -3.29
C PRO A 116 14.96 11.43 -3.67
N LEU A 117 15.25 10.51 -2.73
CA LEU A 117 15.07 9.07 -2.95
C LEU A 117 13.65 8.58 -2.64
N MET A 118 12.83 9.38 -1.98
CA MET A 118 11.46 9.00 -1.57
C MET A 118 10.56 8.61 -2.74
N PRO A 119 10.55 9.28 -3.90
CA PRO A 119 9.75 8.85 -5.04
C PRO A 119 10.05 7.41 -5.48
N PHE A 120 11.34 7.05 -5.55
CA PHE A 120 11.78 5.68 -5.91
C PHE A 120 11.37 4.66 -4.85
N TYR A 121 11.51 5.02 -3.57
CA TYR A 121 11.06 4.19 -2.46
C TYR A 121 9.55 3.92 -2.54
N HIS A 122 8.74 4.91 -2.84
CA HIS A 122 7.29 4.75 -2.98
C HIS A 122 6.93 3.82 -4.15
N VAL A 123 7.58 3.98 -5.32
CA VAL A 123 7.38 3.07 -6.45
C VAL A 123 7.77 1.64 -6.08
N PHE A 124 8.93 1.46 -5.43
CA PHE A 124 9.38 0.15 -4.96
C PHE A 124 8.37 -0.50 -4.01
N MET A 125 7.84 0.26 -3.05
CA MET A 125 6.81 -0.23 -2.13
C MET A 125 5.50 -0.59 -2.85
N LYS A 126 5.10 0.15 -3.89
CA LYS A 126 3.94 -0.19 -4.72
C LYS A 126 4.13 -1.50 -5.49
N VAL A 127 5.34 -1.78 -5.98
CA VAL A 127 5.67 -3.08 -6.62
C VAL A 127 5.50 -4.21 -5.61
N ILE A 128 6.01 -4.06 -4.38
CA ILE A 128 5.85 -5.07 -3.33
C ILE A 128 4.37 -5.28 -3.00
N SER A 129 3.60 -4.20 -2.89
CA SER A 129 2.16 -4.25 -2.63
C SER A 129 1.41 -4.98 -3.76
N LEU A 130 1.72 -4.69 -5.03
CA LEU A 130 1.13 -5.37 -6.17
C LEU A 130 1.36 -6.89 -6.10
N ILE A 131 2.60 -7.30 -5.86
CA ILE A 131 2.95 -8.73 -5.74
C ILE A 131 2.21 -9.36 -4.57
N ALA A 132 2.23 -8.71 -3.39
CA ALA A 132 1.60 -9.25 -2.19
C ALA A 132 0.09 -9.41 -2.32
N ILE A 133 -0.60 -8.42 -2.89
CA ILE A 133 -2.04 -8.42 -3.12
C ILE A 133 -2.40 -9.51 -4.15
N THR A 134 -1.66 -9.58 -5.26
CA THR A 134 -1.90 -10.59 -6.32
C THR A 134 -1.67 -12.01 -5.78
N GLU A 135 -0.59 -12.23 -5.02
CA GLU A 135 -0.35 -13.53 -4.38
C GLU A 135 -1.47 -13.93 -3.42
N GLU A 136 -2.02 -12.98 -2.68
CA GLU A 136 -3.08 -13.25 -1.74
C GLU A 136 -4.43 -13.49 -2.43
N LEU A 137 -4.72 -12.74 -3.50
CA LEU A 137 -5.94 -12.93 -4.29
C LEU A 137 -5.96 -14.30 -5.00
N LEU A 138 -4.83 -14.71 -5.59
CA LEU A 138 -4.74 -15.94 -6.39
C LEU A 138 -4.45 -17.18 -5.54
N TRP A 139 -3.49 -17.10 -4.62
CA TRP A 139 -2.95 -18.30 -3.92
C TRP A 139 -3.21 -18.32 -2.42
N ARG A 140 -3.87 -17.34 -1.84
CA ARG A 140 -4.19 -17.26 -0.40
C ARG A 140 -2.97 -17.54 0.49
N ARG A 141 -1.82 -16.96 0.15
CA ARG A 141 -0.53 -17.24 0.83
C ARG A 141 -0.48 -16.82 2.30
N SER A 142 -1.39 -15.96 2.78
CA SER A 142 -1.49 -15.61 4.20
C SER A 142 -1.71 -16.83 5.09
N PHE A 143 -2.39 -17.87 4.59
CA PHE A 143 -2.61 -19.12 5.33
C PHE A 143 -1.36 -20.00 5.47
N GLN A 144 -0.33 -19.75 4.68
CA GLN A 144 0.95 -20.48 4.70
C GLN A 144 2.02 -19.74 5.52
N ASP A 145 1.71 -18.59 6.12
CA ASP A 145 2.69 -17.80 6.86
C ASP A 145 3.05 -18.50 8.17
N ASN A 146 4.33 -18.91 8.27
CA ASN A 146 4.86 -19.63 9.44
C ASN A 146 4.87 -18.80 10.74
N PHE A 147 4.73 -17.47 10.64
CA PHE A 147 4.66 -16.60 11.80
C PHE A 147 3.28 -16.59 12.50
N VAL A 148 2.26 -17.11 11.82
CA VAL A 148 0.94 -17.24 12.43
C VAL A 148 0.87 -18.62 13.08
N PRO A 149 0.65 -18.73 14.41
CA PRO A 149 0.54 -20.01 15.11
C PRO A 149 -0.51 -20.93 14.47
N LEU A 150 -0.23 -22.24 14.41
CA LEU A 150 -1.09 -23.22 13.74
C LEU A 150 -2.54 -23.21 14.27
N HIS A 151 -2.74 -22.96 15.57
CA HIS A 151 -4.07 -22.90 16.15
C HIS A 151 -4.88 -21.69 15.66
N VAL A 152 -4.21 -20.56 15.37
CA VAL A 152 -4.84 -19.36 14.79
C VAL A 152 -5.14 -19.60 13.31
N ARG A 153 -4.19 -20.20 12.55
CA ARG A 153 -4.41 -20.57 11.14
C ARG A 153 -5.62 -21.50 10.97
N LYS A 154 -5.76 -22.51 11.81
CA LYS A 154 -6.90 -23.44 11.77
C LYS A 154 -8.24 -22.75 12.04
N LYS A 155 -8.26 -21.72 12.90
CA LYS A 155 -9.48 -20.92 13.16
C LYS A 155 -9.82 -19.96 12.01
N THR A 156 -8.82 -19.40 11.35
CA THR A 156 -9.01 -18.44 10.24
C THR A 156 -9.23 -19.12 8.88
N TRP A 157 -9.01 -20.43 8.78
CA TRP A 157 -9.27 -21.20 7.56
C TRP A 157 -10.74 -21.25 7.14
N ARG A 158 -11.65 -20.96 8.05
CA ARG A 158 -13.12 -21.03 7.80
C ARG A 158 -13.72 -19.72 7.26
N TRP A 159 -12.91 -18.73 6.96
CA TRP A 159 -13.37 -17.41 6.44
C TRP A 159 -13.17 -17.30 4.95
#